data_e38d456d1e356258045cbe68bbda5643
#
_entry.id   e38d456d1e356258045cbe68bbda5643
#
_cell.length_a   1.000
_cell.length_b   1.000
_cell.length_c   1.000
_cell.angle_alpha   90.00
_cell.angle_beta   90.00
_cell.angle_gamma   90.00
#
_symmetry.space_group_name_H-M   'P 1'
#
loop_
_entity.id
_entity.type
_entity.pdbx_description
1 polymer ?
#
loop_
_entity_poly.entity_id
_entity_poly.type
_entity_poly.pdbx_seq_one_letter_code
_entity_poly.pdbx_strand_id
1 'polypeptide(L)'
;MGVRERIWMVGLTCLSTVASCQTTKDNADEWANPEVVEVPLGADGLKRLTADQYNNTVMDIFPSAGLEAVVFPFELDVDGFDNNTAVNTATPTLVETYFDAGFVVAGTVARVAENVLPCDPVTASCAKRYLVDTARRAWRRDLTSEEQRALELQFDQDVALYDWRG
;
A
#
# COMPACT_ATOMS: atom_id res chain seq x y z
N MET A 1 30.34 70.71 13.93
CA MET A 1 30.78 70.36 12.57
C MET A 1 29.78 69.39 12.03
N GLY A 2 28.96 69.88 11.12
CA GLY A 2 27.81 69.16 10.62
C GLY A 2 28.15 68.24 9.43
N VAL A 3 27.48 67.20 9.31
CA VAL A 3 27.36 66.46 8.05
C VAL A 3 25.87 66.28 7.78
N ARG A 4 25.48 66.80 6.64
CA ARG A 4 24.11 66.88 6.14
C ARG A 4 23.59 65.54 5.65
N GLU A 5 22.44 65.20 6.13
CA GLU A 5 21.58 64.15 5.59
C GLU A 5 21.20 64.46 4.12
N ARG A 6 21.34 63.46 3.27
CA ARG A 6 20.70 63.43 1.95
C ARG A 6 19.73 62.26 1.91
N ILE A 7 18.48 62.61 2.11
CA ILE A 7 17.34 61.72 1.87
C ILE A 7 17.18 61.60 0.36
N TRP A 8 17.38 60.37 -0.14
CA TRP A 8 16.93 59.99 -1.48
C TRP A 8 15.65 59.20 -1.35
N MET A 9 14.54 59.83 -1.72
CA MET A 9 13.27 59.15 -1.98
C MET A 9 13.45 58.33 -3.25
N VAL A 10 13.46 57.03 -3.14
CA VAL A 10 13.25 56.12 -4.25
C VAL A 10 11.82 55.63 -4.16
N GLY A 11 11.01 56.08 -5.13
CA GLY A 11 9.63 55.69 -5.28
C GLY A 11 9.51 54.17 -5.52
N LEU A 12 8.83 53.52 -4.62
CA LEU A 12 8.48 52.10 -4.74
C LEU A 12 7.22 52.01 -5.58
N THR A 13 7.39 51.79 -6.90
CA THR A 13 6.30 51.37 -7.77
C THR A 13 6.01 49.91 -7.49
N CYS A 14 4.97 49.69 -6.70
CA CYS A 14 4.41 48.36 -6.46
C CYS A 14 3.70 47.90 -7.73
N LEU A 15 4.41 47.09 -8.57
CA LEU A 15 3.79 46.31 -9.61
C LEU A 15 3.17 45.08 -8.96
N SER A 16 1.88 45.13 -8.72
CA SER A 16 1.06 43.99 -8.32
C SER A 16 0.90 43.07 -9.53
N THR A 17 1.82 42.12 -9.64
CA THR A 17 1.59 40.93 -10.48
C THR A 17 0.62 40.01 -9.72
N VAL A 18 -0.64 40.11 -10.08
CA VAL A 18 -1.62 39.05 -9.76
C VAL A 18 -1.16 37.77 -10.47
N ALA A 19 -0.45 36.91 -9.74
CA ALA A 19 -0.24 35.53 -10.13
C ALA A 19 -1.61 34.88 -10.17
N SER A 20 -2.19 34.81 -11.35
CA SER A 20 -3.38 34.03 -11.62
C SER A 20 -3.01 32.57 -11.35
N CYS A 21 -3.49 32.02 -10.24
CA CYS A 21 -3.55 30.58 -10.07
C CYS A 21 -4.49 30.04 -11.16
N GLN A 22 -3.91 29.64 -12.29
CA GLN A 22 -4.58 28.77 -13.21
C GLN A 22 -4.66 27.40 -12.55
N THR A 23 -5.76 27.15 -11.88
CA THR A 23 -6.20 25.78 -11.56
C THR A 23 -6.30 25.08 -12.92
N THR A 24 -5.37 24.16 -13.14
CA THR A 24 -5.47 23.21 -14.25
C THR A 24 -6.73 22.37 -14.00
N LYS A 25 -7.78 22.72 -14.72
CA LYS A 25 -9.08 22.07 -14.70
C LYS A 25 -9.07 20.72 -15.44
N ASP A 26 -7.89 20.27 -15.84
CA ASP A 26 -7.76 19.25 -16.87
C ASP A 26 -7.74 17.81 -16.33
N ASN A 27 -7.80 17.59 -15.02
CA ASN A 27 -7.76 16.22 -14.46
C ASN A 27 -8.98 15.84 -13.61
N ALA A 28 -9.97 16.71 -13.43
CA ALA A 28 -11.17 16.36 -12.66
C ALA A 28 -12.15 15.52 -13.48
N ASP A 29 -12.13 15.66 -14.80
CA ASP A 29 -13.07 14.97 -15.69
C ASP A 29 -12.57 13.56 -16.09
N GLU A 30 -11.28 13.28 -15.94
CA GLU A 30 -10.72 11.96 -16.24
C GLU A 30 -11.15 10.89 -15.23
N TRP A 31 -11.44 11.29 -13.98
CA TRP A 31 -11.96 10.37 -12.96
C TRP A 31 -13.48 10.24 -12.96
N ALA A 32 -14.19 11.17 -13.63
CA ALA A 32 -15.65 11.24 -13.62
C ALA A 32 -16.34 10.32 -14.63
N ASN A 33 -15.58 9.76 -15.57
CA ASN A 33 -16.10 8.81 -16.55
C ASN A 33 -15.13 7.67 -16.76
N PRO A 34 -15.07 6.69 -15.84
CA PRO A 34 -14.31 5.47 -16.12
C PRO A 34 -14.88 4.88 -17.41
N GLU A 35 -14.06 4.85 -18.44
CA GLU A 35 -14.38 4.13 -19.67
C GLU A 35 -14.88 2.74 -19.25
N VAL A 36 -16.15 2.46 -19.54
CA VAL A 36 -16.72 1.16 -19.24
C VAL A 36 -16.03 0.17 -20.16
N VAL A 37 -14.99 -0.46 -19.65
CA VAL A 37 -14.35 -1.57 -20.34
C VAL A 37 -15.38 -2.68 -20.42
N GLU A 38 -15.96 -2.88 -21.60
CA GLU A 38 -16.78 -4.05 -21.84
C GLU A 38 -15.94 -5.31 -21.66
N VAL A 39 -16.10 -5.93 -20.50
CA VAL A 39 -15.47 -7.22 -20.22
C VAL A 39 -16.17 -8.26 -21.11
N PRO A 40 -15.44 -8.98 -21.99
CA PRO A 40 -16.07 -9.98 -22.86
C PRO A 40 -16.84 -11.00 -22.04
N LEU A 41 -18.01 -11.41 -22.54
CA LEU A 41 -18.79 -12.49 -21.93
C LEU A 41 -17.92 -13.74 -21.79
N GLY A 42 -17.68 -14.16 -20.54
CA GLY A 42 -16.80 -15.29 -20.21
C GLY A 42 -15.43 -14.88 -19.65
N ALA A 43 -15.08 -13.58 -19.61
CA ALA A 43 -13.97 -13.13 -18.81
C ALA A 43 -14.39 -13.12 -17.33
N ASP A 44 -13.84 -14.02 -16.54
CA ASP A 44 -14.03 -13.98 -15.09
C ASP A 44 -13.45 -12.65 -14.57
N GLY A 45 -14.32 -11.81 -13.99
CA GLY A 45 -13.87 -10.60 -13.31
C GLY A 45 -12.89 -10.91 -12.19
N LEU A 46 -12.10 -9.92 -11.76
CA LEU A 46 -11.25 -10.06 -10.58
C LEU A 46 -12.12 -10.43 -9.37
N LYS A 47 -11.85 -11.62 -8.82
CA LYS A 47 -12.51 -12.09 -7.59
C LYS A 47 -11.64 -11.71 -6.42
N ARG A 48 -12.22 -11.02 -5.41
CA ARG A 48 -11.55 -10.86 -4.14
C ARG A 48 -11.48 -12.19 -3.39
N LEU A 49 -10.56 -12.32 -2.48
CA LEU A 49 -10.55 -13.46 -1.56
C LEU A 49 -11.74 -13.33 -0.60
N THR A 50 -12.35 -14.46 -0.24
CA THR A 50 -13.26 -14.51 0.90
C THR A 50 -12.49 -14.39 2.21
N ALA A 51 -13.18 -14.16 3.33
CA ALA A 51 -12.56 -14.13 4.65
C ALA A 51 -11.73 -15.38 4.95
N ASP A 52 -12.30 -16.56 4.67
CA ASP A 52 -11.62 -17.83 4.88
C ASP A 52 -10.41 -18.01 3.94
N GLN A 53 -10.56 -17.63 2.68
CA GLN A 53 -9.45 -17.69 1.72
C GLN A 53 -8.30 -16.74 2.10
N TYR A 54 -8.61 -15.53 2.60
CA TYR A 54 -7.61 -14.61 3.10
C TYR A 54 -6.88 -15.20 4.30
N ASN A 55 -7.61 -15.63 5.33
CA ASN A 55 -7.04 -16.18 6.55
C ASN A 55 -6.16 -17.41 6.26
N ASN A 56 -6.65 -18.35 5.47
CA ASN A 56 -5.88 -19.52 5.06
C ASN A 56 -4.62 -19.14 4.27
N THR A 57 -4.72 -18.13 3.38
CA THR A 57 -3.57 -17.67 2.60
C THR A 57 -2.49 -17.06 3.49
N VAL A 58 -2.88 -16.21 4.45
CA VAL A 58 -1.92 -15.56 5.35
C VAL A 58 -1.27 -16.56 6.30
N MET A 59 -2.05 -17.50 6.83
CA MET A 59 -1.51 -18.58 7.67
C MET A 59 -0.56 -19.51 6.89
N ASP A 60 -0.83 -19.77 5.61
CA ASP A 60 0.07 -20.53 4.75
C ASP A 60 1.36 -19.78 4.39
N ILE A 61 1.29 -18.44 4.23
CA ILE A 61 2.47 -17.61 3.99
C ILE A 61 3.38 -17.58 5.24
N PHE A 62 2.81 -17.53 6.45
CA PHE A 62 3.53 -17.40 7.72
C PHE A 62 3.19 -18.53 8.72
N PRO A 63 3.48 -19.79 8.39
CA PRO A 63 3.01 -20.95 9.19
C PRO A 63 3.57 -20.97 10.61
N SER A 64 4.73 -20.36 10.83
CA SER A 64 5.40 -20.34 12.15
C SER A 64 5.09 -19.09 12.97
N ALA A 65 4.23 -18.18 12.48
CA ALA A 65 3.95 -16.92 13.15
C ALA A 65 2.87 -17.02 14.23
N GLY A 66 2.09 -18.11 14.26
CA GLY A 66 1.00 -18.28 15.22
C GLY A 66 -0.11 -17.25 15.03
N LEU A 67 -0.45 -16.96 13.78
CA LEU A 67 -1.47 -15.98 13.43
C LEU A 67 -2.87 -16.46 13.81
N GLU A 68 -3.68 -15.53 14.31
CA GLU A 68 -5.11 -15.75 14.51
C GLU A 68 -5.90 -15.30 13.29
N ALA A 69 -7.08 -15.90 13.08
CA ALA A 69 -7.96 -15.52 11.99
C ALA A 69 -8.48 -14.09 12.20
N VAL A 70 -8.43 -13.29 11.15
CA VAL A 70 -9.02 -11.96 11.12
C VAL A 70 -10.52 -12.07 10.87
N VAL A 71 -11.30 -11.30 11.61
CA VAL A 71 -12.75 -11.21 11.43
C VAL A 71 -13.05 -10.15 10.38
N PHE A 72 -13.65 -10.55 9.28
CA PHE A 72 -14.08 -9.68 8.20
C PHE A 72 -15.57 -9.32 8.33
N PRO A 73 -16.03 -8.22 7.69
CA PRO A 73 -17.45 -7.95 7.52
C PRO A 73 -18.17 -9.13 6.86
N PHE A 74 -19.46 -9.25 7.15
CA PHE A 74 -20.29 -10.32 6.61
C PHE A 74 -20.25 -10.35 5.07
N GLU A 75 -20.08 -11.54 4.53
CA GLU A 75 -20.13 -11.84 3.10
C GLU A 75 -21.48 -12.43 2.73
N LEU A 76 -22.04 -11.96 1.61
CA LEU A 76 -23.31 -12.47 1.13
C LEU A 76 -23.08 -13.82 0.43
N ASP A 77 -23.80 -14.83 0.90
CA ASP A 77 -23.92 -16.10 0.18
C ASP A 77 -25.06 -16.01 -0.83
N VAL A 78 -24.78 -16.38 -2.06
CA VAL A 78 -25.78 -16.44 -3.13
C VAL A 78 -25.71 -17.83 -3.74
N ASP A 79 -26.77 -18.58 -3.61
CA ASP A 79 -26.89 -19.96 -4.11
C ASP A 79 -25.77 -20.90 -3.59
N GLY A 80 -25.31 -20.69 -2.33
CA GLY A 80 -24.23 -21.47 -1.72
C GLY A 80 -22.83 -21.01 -2.11
N PHE A 81 -22.68 -19.82 -2.72
CA PHE A 81 -21.39 -19.24 -3.12
C PHE A 81 -21.15 -17.90 -2.44
N ASP A 82 -20.08 -17.81 -1.64
CA ASP A 82 -19.60 -16.61 -0.95
C ASP A 82 -18.67 -15.74 -1.80
N ASN A 83 -18.24 -16.22 -2.97
CA ASN A 83 -17.31 -15.56 -3.87
C ASN A 83 -17.97 -14.88 -5.09
N ASN A 84 -19.28 -14.65 -5.04
CA ASN A 84 -20.00 -13.98 -6.12
C ASN A 84 -19.61 -12.51 -6.24
N THR A 85 -18.93 -12.14 -7.33
CA THR A 85 -18.43 -10.78 -7.58
C THR A 85 -19.50 -9.73 -7.78
N ALA A 86 -20.72 -10.14 -8.14
CA ALA A 86 -21.84 -9.19 -8.34
C ALA A 86 -22.37 -8.61 -7.03
N VAL A 87 -22.23 -9.34 -5.93
CA VAL A 87 -22.74 -8.94 -4.61
C VAL A 87 -21.65 -8.66 -3.59
N ASN A 88 -20.52 -9.36 -3.68
CA ASN A 88 -19.38 -9.21 -2.77
C ASN A 88 -18.33 -8.26 -3.34
N THR A 89 -18.67 -6.98 -3.39
CA THR A 89 -17.79 -5.91 -3.87
C THR A 89 -16.84 -5.41 -2.76
N ALA A 90 -15.76 -4.73 -3.16
CA ALA A 90 -14.87 -4.06 -2.22
C ALA A 90 -15.54 -2.79 -1.66
N THR A 91 -16.06 -2.87 -0.44
CA THR A 91 -16.61 -1.71 0.28
C THR A 91 -15.50 -0.96 1.02
N PRO A 92 -15.66 0.34 1.35
CA PRO A 92 -14.69 1.09 2.17
C PRO A 92 -14.35 0.38 3.49
N THR A 93 -15.36 -0.12 4.20
CA THR A 93 -15.17 -0.86 5.46
C THR A 93 -14.34 -2.13 5.25
N LEU A 94 -14.57 -2.84 4.17
CA LEU A 94 -13.77 -4.03 3.84
C LEU A 94 -12.31 -3.66 3.55
N VAL A 95 -12.08 -2.56 2.83
CA VAL A 95 -10.71 -2.07 2.55
C VAL A 95 -10.01 -1.69 3.84
N GLU A 96 -10.67 -0.97 4.75
CA GLU A 96 -10.14 -0.66 6.08
C GLU A 96 -9.80 -1.93 6.86
N THR A 97 -10.68 -2.93 6.85
CA THR A 97 -10.42 -4.22 7.51
C THR A 97 -9.18 -4.92 6.94
N TYR A 98 -8.95 -4.87 5.63
CA TYR A 98 -7.72 -5.42 5.04
C TYR A 98 -6.46 -4.67 5.48
N PHE A 99 -6.51 -3.34 5.59
CA PHE A 99 -5.40 -2.55 6.11
C PHE A 99 -5.09 -2.92 7.56
N ASP A 100 -6.10 -2.94 8.42
CA ASP A 100 -5.94 -3.29 9.84
C ASP A 100 -5.40 -4.72 9.99
N ALA A 101 -5.93 -5.66 9.22
CA ALA A 101 -5.44 -7.03 9.16
C ALA A 101 -3.95 -7.09 8.77
N GLY A 102 -3.54 -6.30 7.78
CA GLY A 102 -2.15 -6.20 7.36
C GLY A 102 -1.23 -5.75 8.48
N PHE A 103 -1.62 -4.72 9.24
CA PHE A 103 -0.85 -4.25 10.40
C PHE A 103 -0.78 -5.29 11.52
N VAL A 104 -1.88 -5.97 11.83
CA VAL A 104 -1.90 -7.03 12.85
C VAL A 104 -0.98 -8.18 12.45
N VAL A 105 -1.06 -8.64 11.20
CA VAL A 105 -0.19 -9.69 10.67
C VAL A 105 1.27 -9.27 10.72
N ALA A 106 1.60 -8.09 10.19
CA ALA A 106 2.97 -7.57 10.17
C ALA A 106 3.56 -7.47 11.58
N GLY A 107 2.79 -6.88 12.53
CA GLY A 107 3.24 -6.76 13.91
C GLY A 107 3.38 -8.11 14.62
N THR A 108 2.58 -9.11 14.28
CA THR A 108 2.72 -10.46 14.83
C THR A 108 3.95 -11.16 14.28
N VAL A 109 4.15 -11.11 12.97
CA VAL A 109 5.33 -11.68 12.29
C VAL A 109 6.61 -11.03 12.79
N ALA A 110 6.65 -9.71 12.95
CA ALA A 110 7.80 -8.98 13.45
C ALA A 110 8.21 -9.43 14.86
N ARG A 111 7.24 -9.65 15.75
CA ARG A 111 7.51 -10.14 17.14
C ARG A 111 8.13 -11.53 17.18
N VAL A 112 7.89 -12.35 16.19
CA VAL A 112 8.39 -13.73 16.10
C VAL A 112 9.35 -13.93 14.93
N ALA A 113 9.98 -12.86 14.45
CA ALA A 113 10.82 -12.87 13.26
C ALA A 113 11.91 -13.96 13.30
N GLU A 114 12.48 -14.24 14.47
CA GLU A 114 13.49 -15.29 14.64
C GLU A 114 12.94 -16.71 14.39
N ASN A 115 11.63 -16.91 14.53
CA ASN A 115 10.98 -18.20 14.24
C ASN A 115 10.51 -18.30 12.78
N VAL A 116 10.33 -17.16 12.12
CA VAL A 116 9.78 -17.08 10.76
C VAL A 116 10.88 -17.01 9.72
N LEU A 117 11.99 -16.31 10.03
CA LEU A 117 13.10 -16.14 9.10
C LEU A 117 13.93 -17.42 8.99
N PRO A 118 14.28 -17.89 7.78
CA PRO A 118 14.91 -19.19 7.56
C PRO A 118 16.44 -19.16 7.74
N CYS A 119 17.00 -18.25 8.51
CA CYS A 119 18.44 -18.06 8.63
C CYS A 119 18.91 -17.94 10.08
N ASP A 120 20.08 -18.50 10.32
CA ASP A 120 20.80 -18.40 11.59
C ASP A 120 22.28 -18.05 11.29
N PRO A 121 22.81 -16.92 11.77
CA PRO A 121 22.08 -15.88 12.50
C PRO A 121 21.15 -15.07 11.61
N VAL A 122 20.09 -14.52 12.20
CA VAL A 122 19.16 -13.63 11.50
C VAL A 122 19.83 -12.28 11.22
N THR A 123 19.85 -11.88 9.95
CA THR A 123 20.50 -10.66 9.47
C THR A 123 19.58 -9.85 8.56
N ALA A 124 19.86 -8.56 8.37
CA ALA A 124 19.12 -7.71 7.45
C ALA A 124 19.12 -8.27 6.02
N SER A 125 20.23 -8.82 5.55
CA SER A 125 20.29 -9.43 4.20
C SER A 125 19.42 -10.69 4.08
N CYS A 126 19.26 -11.42 5.16
CA CYS A 126 18.35 -12.56 5.23
C CYS A 126 16.90 -12.08 5.20
N ALA A 127 16.57 -11.09 6.02
CA ALA A 127 15.23 -10.50 6.06
C ALA A 127 14.81 -9.94 4.70
N LYS A 128 15.72 -9.25 4.00
CA LYS A 128 15.48 -8.75 2.64
C LYS A 128 15.14 -9.87 1.64
N ARG A 129 15.90 -10.97 1.64
CA ARG A 129 15.59 -12.12 0.77
C ARG A 129 14.25 -12.74 1.11
N TYR A 130 13.97 -12.91 2.40
CA TYR A 130 12.69 -13.44 2.86
C TYR A 130 11.52 -12.55 2.44
N LEU A 131 11.66 -11.22 2.48
CA LEU A 131 10.67 -10.27 1.99
C LEU A 131 10.33 -10.52 0.51
N VAL A 132 11.34 -10.67 -0.34
CA VAL A 132 11.15 -10.94 -1.77
C VAL A 132 10.45 -12.28 -2.00
N ASP A 133 10.87 -13.34 -1.30
CA ASP A 133 10.26 -14.66 -1.41
C ASP A 133 8.81 -14.66 -0.91
N THR A 134 8.53 -13.94 0.17
CA THR A 134 7.18 -13.76 0.71
C THR A 134 6.30 -13.00 -0.26
N ALA A 135 6.81 -11.94 -0.87
CA ALA A 135 6.08 -11.18 -1.87
C ALA A 135 5.71 -12.04 -3.09
N ARG A 136 6.62 -12.88 -3.58
CA ARG A 136 6.32 -13.85 -4.68
C ARG A 136 5.18 -14.80 -4.31
N ARG A 137 5.18 -15.31 -3.08
CA ARG A 137 4.09 -16.18 -2.57
C ARG A 137 2.77 -15.42 -2.44
N ALA A 138 2.80 -14.20 -1.90
CA ALA A 138 1.61 -13.38 -1.72
C ALA A 138 0.98 -12.97 -3.06
N TRP A 139 1.78 -12.58 -4.05
CA TRP A 139 1.30 -12.27 -5.40
C TRP A 139 1.02 -13.49 -6.27
N ARG A 140 1.41 -14.69 -5.82
CA ARG A 140 1.25 -15.96 -6.55
C ARG A 140 1.83 -15.93 -7.97
N ARG A 141 2.86 -15.11 -8.19
CA ARG A 141 3.63 -14.99 -9.43
C ARG A 141 5.04 -14.48 -9.13
N ASP A 142 5.90 -14.61 -10.13
CA ASP A 142 7.20 -13.96 -10.05
C ASP A 142 7.03 -12.42 -10.05
N LEU A 143 7.88 -11.76 -9.29
CA LEU A 143 7.97 -10.30 -9.28
C LEU A 143 8.66 -9.82 -10.55
N THR A 144 8.23 -8.71 -11.08
CA THR A 144 9.01 -7.98 -12.08
C THR A 144 10.27 -7.41 -11.44
N SER A 145 11.29 -7.11 -12.23
CA SER A 145 12.52 -6.49 -11.73
C SER A 145 12.27 -5.12 -11.07
N GLU A 146 11.23 -4.44 -11.49
CA GLU A 146 10.82 -3.14 -10.94
C GLU A 146 10.15 -3.30 -9.57
N GLU A 147 9.22 -4.24 -9.44
CA GLU A 147 8.57 -4.58 -8.17
C GLU A 147 9.59 -5.06 -7.12
N GLN A 148 10.48 -5.96 -7.51
CA GLN A 148 11.52 -6.42 -6.60
C GLN A 148 12.41 -5.27 -6.14
N ARG A 149 12.86 -4.41 -7.06
CA ARG A 149 13.69 -3.24 -6.71
C ARG A 149 12.96 -2.27 -5.80
N ALA A 150 11.66 -2.05 -6.01
CA ALA A 150 10.85 -1.19 -5.15
C ALA A 150 10.77 -1.74 -3.73
N LEU A 151 10.53 -3.04 -3.57
CA LEU A 151 10.50 -3.70 -2.25
C LEU A 151 11.87 -3.64 -1.55
N GLU A 152 12.94 -3.92 -2.27
CA GLU A 152 14.30 -3.87 -1.70
C GLU A 152 14.70 -2.44 -1.27
N LEU A 153 14.32 -1.43 -2.07
CA LEU A 153 14.55 -0.03 -1.74
C LEU A 153 13.75 0.39 -0.50
N GLN A 154 12.48 0.02 -0.43
CA GLN A 154 11.66 0.30 0.75
C GLN A 154 12.27 -0.34 2.00
N PHE A 155 12.66 -1.62 1.93
CA PHE A 155 13.32 -2.30 3.03
C PHE A 155 14.59 -1.55 3.50
N ASP A 156 15.46 -1.12 2.57
CA ASP A 156 16.68 -0.41 2.91
C ASP A 156 16.41 0.94 3.59
N GLN A 157 15.36 1.65 3.16
CA GLN A 157 14.93 2.90 3.78
C GLN A 157 14.40 2.68 5.19
N ASP A 158 13.58 1.65 5.39
CA ASP A 158 13.00 1.33 6.69
C ASP A 158 14.08 0.87 7.68
N VAL A 159 15.03 0.04 7.24
CA VAL A 159 16.19 -0.37 8.06
C VAL A 159 17.05 0.82 8.47
N ALA A 160 17.21 1.82 7.60
CA ALA A 160 17.98 3.03 7.93
C ALA A 160 17.29 3.90 8.99
N LEU A 161 15.96 3.82 9.10
CA LEU A 161 15.17 4.62 10.03
C LEU A 161 14.89 3.91 11.36
N TYR A 162 14.60 2.61 11.31
CA TYR A 162 14.00 1.87 12.43
C TYR A 162 14.75 0.61 12.85
N ASP A 163 15.86 0.28 12.20
CA ASP A 163 16.43 -1.07 12.23
C ASP A 163 15.53 -2.10 11.51
N TRP A 164 16.11 -3.21 11.04
CA TRP A 164 15.38 -4.25 10.29
C TRP A 164 14.37 -5.06 11.14
N ARG A 165 14.42 -4.90 12.44
CA ARG A 165 13.49 -5.55 13.41
C ARG A 165 12.29 -4.70 13.79
N GLY A 166 12.22 -3.46 13.37
CA GLY A 166 11.15 -2.56 13.85
C GLY A 166 10.75 -1.50 13.52
#